data_dcb8a120ba61e05ed7465f6bc9273d9b
#
_entry.id   dcb8a120ba61e05ed7465f6bc9273d9b
#
_cell.length_a   1.000
_cell.length_b   1.000
_cell.length_c   1.000
_cell.angle_alpha   90.00
_cell.angle_beta   90.00
_cell.angle_gamma   90.00
#
_symmetry.space_group_name_H-M   'P 1'
#
loop_
_entity.id
_entity.type
_entity.pdbx_description
1 polymer ?
#
loop_
_entity_poly.entity_id
_entity_poly.type
_entity_poly.pdbx_seq_one_letter_code
_entity_poly.pdbx_strand_id
1 'polypeptide(L)'
;MYNKTYIMNRKAKKRALRIRLTVIYGSMVLAVILLVAGTYMVIQGYRFNRFDGKVEQGGLVQFNSVPTGADVWLDQTRLASKTQSKLTVSAGSHDVSMQRAGYHSWNKAVKVFPGTILWLD
;
A
#
# COMPACT_ATOMS: atom_id res chain seq x y z
N MET A 1 46.32 -44.26 -17.93
CA MET A 1 44.92 -44.70 -17.63
C MET A 1 44.17 -43.52 -17.03
N TYR A 2 43.30 -42.92 -17.81
CA TYR A 2 42.48 -41.82 -17.29
C TYR A 2 41.42 -42.39 -16.33
N ASN A 3 41.46 -41.90 -15.12
CA ASN A 3 40.59 -42.38 -14.04
C ASN A 3 39.13 -41.89 -14.31
N LYS A 4 38.26 -42.78 -14.72
CA LYS A 4 36.86 -42.54 -15.06
C LYS A 4 36.11 -41.78 -13.92
N THR A 5 36.52 -42.03 -12.70
CA THR A 5 36.02 -41.37 -11.48
C THR A 5 36.33 -39.87 -11.44
N TYR A 6 37.46 -39.43 -11.97
CA TYR A 6 37.88 -38.03 -11.99
C TYR A 6 37.02 -37.18 -12.95
N ILE A 7 36.69 -37.78 -14.10
CA ILE A 7 35.85 -37.10 -15.12
C ILE A 7 34.40 -36.99 -14.67
N MET A 8 33.88 -38.00 -14.00
CA MET A 8 32.53 -37.98 -13.41
C MET A 8 32.39 -36.89 -12.35
N ASN A 9 33.40 -36.70 -11.52
CA ASN A 9 33.41 -35.71 -10.47
C ASN A 9 33.40 -34.27 -11.05
N ARG A 10 34.10 -34.01 -12.14
CA ARG A 10 34.07 -32.72 -12.84
C ARG A 10 32.71 -32.38 -13.44
N LYS A 11 32.03 -33.37 -14.06
CA LYS A 11 30.68 -33.20 -14.61
C LYS A 11 29.66 -32.93 -13.52
N ALA A 12 29.73 -33.64 -12.40
CA ALA A 12 28.86 -33.46 -11.26
C ALA A 12 29.04 -32.07 -10.65
N LYS A 13 30.28 -31.59 -10.47
CA LYS A 13 30.57 -30.23 -9.98
C LYS A 13 30.04 -29.13 -10.91
N LYS A 14 30.18 -29.30 -12.22
CA LYS A 14 29.63 -28.34 -13.19
C LYS A 14 28.11 -28.31 -13.18
N ARG A 15 27.44 -29.45 -13.02
CA ARG A 15 25.97 -29.53 -12.88
C ARG A 15 25.50 -28.85 -11.59
N ALA A 16 26.13 -29.13 -10.46
CA ALA A 16 25.83 -28.51 -9.19
C ALA A 16 25.99 -26.98 -9.24
N LEU A 17 27.04 -26.50 -9.87
CA LEU A 17 27.27 -25.07 -10.06
C LEU A 17 26.17 -24.41 -10.91
N ARG A 18 25.77 -25.06 -12.02
CA ARG A 18 24.70 -24.55 -12.87
C ARG A 18 23.37 -24.48 -12.12
N ILE A 19 23.02 -25.53 -11.39
CA ILE A 19 21.79 -25.57 -10.58
C ILE A 19 21.84 -24.46 -9.54
N ARG A 20 22.95 -24.29 -8.84
CA ARG A 20 23.11 -23.21 -7.84
C ARG A 20 22.95 -21.84 -8.45
N LEU A 21 23.57 -21.58 -9.59
CA LEU A 21 23.42 -20.31 -10.31
C LEU A 21 21.98 -20.07 -10.78
N THR A 22 21.33 -21.09 -11.34
CA THR A 22 19.92 -21.00 -11.76
C THR A 22 19.01 -20.69 -10.60
N VAL A 23 19.23 -21.29 -9.43
CA VAL A 23 18.45 -21.00 -8.23
C VAL A 23 18.67 -19.57 -7.75
N ILE A 24 19.92 -19.10 -7.74
CA ILE A 24 20.24 -17.72 -7.34
C ILE A 24 19.59 -16.72 -8.29
N TYR A 25 19.77 -16.86 -9.59
CA TYR A 25 19.16 -15.96 -10.56
C TYR A 25 17.64 -16.04 -10.55
N GLY A 26 17.06 -17.24 -10.43
CA GLY A 26 15.62 -17.44 -10.30
C GLY A 26 15.04 -16.75 -9.07
N SER A 27 15.73 -16.83 -7.94
CA SER A 27 15.30 -16.14 -6.70
C SER A 27 15.38 -14.61 -6.82
N MET A 28 16.39 -14.09 -7.50
CA MET A 28 16.50 -12.65 -7.75
C MET A 28 15.36 -12.14 -8.64
N VAL A 29 15.05 -12.87 -9.72
CA VAL A 29 13.94 -12.51 -10.62
C VAL A 29 12.62 -12.56 -9.86
N LEU A 30 12.39 -13.59 -9.06
CA LEU A 30 11.18 -13.72 -8.24
C LEU A 30 11.06 -12.54 -7.25
N ALA A 31 12.16 -12.17 -6.58
CA ALA A 31 12.17 -11.04 -5.66
C ALA A 31 11.81 -9.72 -6.36
N VAL A 32 12.32 -9.47 -7.55
CA VAL A 32 11.98 -8.28 -8.35
C VAL A 32 10.50 -8.27 -8.72
N ILE A 33 9.96 -9.40 -9.17
CA ILE A 33 8.53 -9.52 -9.52
C ILE A 33 7.65 -9.21 -8.30
N LEU A 34 7.97 -9.77 -7.14
CA LEU A 34 7.23 -9.51 -5.90
C LEU A 34 7.31 -8.04 -5.47
N LEU A 35 8.46 -7.41 -5.65
CA LEU A 35 8.67 -6.00 -5.35
C LEU A 35 7.81 -5.11 -6.25
N VAL A 36 7.81 -5.37 -7.56
CA VAL A 36 6.98 -4.64 -8.53
C VAL A 36 5.49 -4.84 -8.24
N ALA A 37 5.06 -6.08 -7.98
CA ALA A 37 3.66 -6.38 -7.66
C ALA A 37 3.22 -5.68 -6.36
N GLY A 38 4.05 -5.69 -5.33
CA GLY A 38 3.79 -4.98 -4.07
C GLY A 38 3.67 -3.48 -4.26
N THR A 39 4.58 -2.88 -5.02
CA THR A 39 4.54 -1.45 -5.34
C THR A 39 3.28 -1.10 -6.13
N TYR A 40 2.90 -1.92 -7.09
CA TYR A 40 1.68 -1.73 -7.87
C TYR A 40 0.42 -1.77 -6.98
N MET A 41 0.34 -2.69 -6.03
CA MET A 41 -0.77 -2.74 -5.07
C MET A 41 -0.87 -1.47 -4.24
N VAL A 42 0.27 -0.95 -3.75
CA VAL A 42 0.28 0.29 -2.97
C VAL A 42 -0.19 1.47 -3.78
N ILE A 43 0.23 1.58 -5.05
CA ILE A 43 -0.21 2.66 -5.97
C ILE A 43 -1.72 2.59 -6.22
N GLN A 44 -2.29 1.39 -6.32
CA GLN A 44 -3.74 1.18 -6.46
C GLN A 44 -4.55 1.49 -5.18
N GLY A 45 -3.88 1.88 -4.10
CA GLY A 45 -4.54 2.23 -2.84
C GLY A 45 -4.95 1.03 -1.98
N TYR A 46 -4.39 -0.15 -2.26
CA TYR A 46 -4.61 -1.30 -1.39
C TYR A 46 -3.91 -1.10 -0.05
N ARG A 47 -4.65 -1.31 1.02
CA ARG A 47 -4.15 -1.26 2.39
C ARG A 47 -4.43 -2.58 3.10
N PHE A 48 -3.43 -3.03 3.84
CA PHE A 48 -3.62 -4.17 4.72
C PHE A 48 -4.28 -3.69 6.01
N ASN A 49 -5.53 -4.11 6.23
CA ASN A 49 -6.21 -3.87 7.49
C ASN A 49 -5.74 -4.88 8.52
N ARG A 50 -4.94 -4.43 9.48
CA ARG A 50 -4.36 -5.29 10.52
C ARG A 50 -5.41 -5.88 11.46
N PHE A 51 -6.55 -5.23 11.61
CA PHE A 51 -7.60 -5.69 12.51
C PHE A 51 -8.39 -6.88 11.93
N ASP A 52 -8.67 -6.84 10.65
CA ASP A 52 -9.47 -7.88 9.98
C ASP A 52 -8.62 -8.85 9.14
N GLY A 53 -7.33 -8.60 9.01
CA GLY A 53 -6.42 -9.42 8.19
C GLY A 53 -6.76 -9.43 6.70
N LYS A 54 -7.54 -8.45 6.23
CA LYS A 54 -7.97 -8.33 4.83
C LYS A 54 -7.21 -7.22 4.12
N VAL A 55 -7.01 -7.42 2.82
CA VAL A 55 -6.49 -6.39 1.93
C VAL A 55 -7.66 -5.63 1.33
N GLU A 56 -7.76 -4.33 1.63
CA GLU A 56 -8.82 -3.46 1.15
C GLU A 56 -8.25 -2.36 0.27
N GLN A 57 -8.96 -2.02 -0.80
CA GLN A 57 -8.66 -0.87 -1.62
C GLN A 57 -9.40 0.34 -1.07
N GLY A 58 -8.66 1.41 -0.74
CA GLY A 58 -9.22 2.67 -0.29
C GLY A 58 -9.28 3.73 -1.38
N GLY A 59 -9.96 4.83 -1.08
CA GLY A 59 -9.93 6.08 -1.84
C GLY A 59 -9.12 7.16 -1.13
N LEU A 60 -8.56 8.10 -1.87
CA LEU A 60 -7.90 9.27 -1.32
C LEU A 60 -8.92 10.36 -1.07
N VAL A 61 -9.01 10.82 0.17
CA VAL A 61 -9.87 11.95 0.56
C VAL A 61 -8.98 13.15 0.87
N GLN A 62 -9.27 14.26 0.23
CA GLN A 62 -8.62 15.53 0.50
C GLN A 62 -9.57 16.46 1.26
N PHE A 63 -9.15 16.90 2.43
CA PHE A 63 -9.89 17.80 3.30
C PHE A 63 -9.39 19.23 3.10
N ASN A 64 -10.26 20.11 2.63
CA ASN A 64 -9.97 21.53 2.46
C ASN A 64 -10.93 22.35 3.34
N SER A 65 -10.50 23.52 3.77
CA SER A 65 -11.36 24.53 4.39
C SER A 65 -10.83 25.94 4.16
N VAL A 66 -11.72 26.91 4.17
CA VAL A 66 -11.38 28.33 4.14
C VAL A 66 -12.02 29.02 5.34
N PRO A 67 -11.22 29.50 6.28
CA PRO A 67 -9.76 29.45 6.39
C PRO A 67 -9.23 28.05 6.72
N THR A 68 -7.93 27.83 6.46
CA THR A 68 -7.24 26.57 6.74
C THR A 68 -7.06 26.31 8.23
N GLY A 69 -6.75 25.09 8.62
CA GLY A 69 -6.44 24.72 10.01
C GLY A 69 -7.65 24.28 10.81
N ALA A 70 -8.73 23.83 10.18
CA ALA A 70 -9.85 23.20 10.85
C ALA A 70 -9.51 21.78 11.33
N ASP A 71 -10.03 21.39 12.48
CA ASP A 71 -9.92 20.03 12.98
C ASP A 71 -10.85 19.13 12.16
N VAL A 72 -10.36 17.96 11.76
CA VAL A 72 -11.08 16.99 10.98
C VAL A 72 -11.40 15.75 11.82
N TRP A 73 -12.65 15.35 11.79
CA TRP A 73 -13.15 14.14 12.43
C TRP A 73 -13.67 13.19 11.35
N LEU A 74 -13.23 11.96 11.39
CA LEU A 74 -13.67 10.89 10.49
C LEU A 74 -14.26 9.77 11.35
N ASP A 75 -15.54 9.42 11.10
CA ASP A 75 -16.25 8.39 11.86
C ASP A 75 -16.11 8.56 13.39
N GLN A 76 -16.28 9.80 13.87
CA GLN A 76 -16.14 10.18 15.28
C GLN A 76 -14.70 10.13 15.84
N THR A 77 -13.72 9.86 15.01
CA THR A 77 -12.30 9.87 15.40
C THR A 77 -11.61 11.14 14.88
N ARG A 78 -10.97 11.89 15.79
CA ARG A 78 -10.20 13.06 15.41
C ARG A 78 -8.93 12.67 14.67
N LEU A 79 -8.70 13.26 13.50
CA LEU A 79 -7.46 13.08 12.76
C LEU A 79 -6.32 13.91 13.37
N ALA A 80 -5.10 13.40 13.27
CA ALA A 80 -3.91 14.10 13.72
C ALA A 80 -3.60 15.37 12.89
N SER A 81 -4.01 15.37 11.62
CA SER A 81 -3.79 16.47 10.68
C SER A 81 -5.03 17.36 10.58
N LYS A 82 -4.79 18.67 10.53
CA LYS A 82 -5.84 19.67 10.26
C LYS A 82 -6.04 19.84 8.75
N THR A 83 -7.09 20.57 8.31
CA THR A 83 -7.26 20.96 6.91
C THR A 83 -6.06 21.79 6.46
N GLN A 84 -5.80 21.70 5.32
CA GLN A 84 -5.56 21.02 4.11
C GLN A 84 -4.73 19.73 4.27
N SER A 85 -5.37 18.61 4.36
CA SER A 85 -4.70 17.32 4.52
C SER A 85 -5.30 16.26 3.58
N LYS A 86 -4.55 15.21 3.37
CA LYS A 86 -4.96 14.07 2.55
C LYS A 86 -4.87 12.80 3.38
N LEU A 87 -5.84 11.94 3.24
CA LEU A 87 -5.87 10.64 3.91
C LEU A 87 -6.45 9.59 2.98
N THR A 88 -5.84 8.42 2.94
CA THR A 88 -6.46 7.27 2.30
C THR A 88 -7.44 6.62 3.28
N VAL A 89 -8.68 6.53 2.87
CA VAL A 89 -9.79 6.02 3.67
C VAL A 89 -10.33 4.76 3.02
N SER A 90 -10.76 3.78 3.82
CA SER A 90 -11.39 2.57 3.30
C SER A 90 -12.65 2.90 2.48
N ALA A 91 -12.92 2.09 1.45
CA ALA A 91 -14.12 2.27 0.63
C ALA A 91 -15.39 2.08 1.46
N GLY A 92 -16.41 2.86 1.19
CA GLY A 92 -17.70 2.82 1.88
C GLY A 92 -18.18 4.18 2.34
N SER A 93 -19.24 4.19 3.16
CA SER A 93 -19.78 5.42 3.73
C SER A 93 -19.05 5.82 4.99
N HIS A 94 -18.69 7.10 5.09
CA HIS A 94 -18.00 7.68 6.23
C HIS A 94 -18.65 9.01 6.60
N ASP A 95 -18.67 9.32 7.90
CA ASP A 95 -19.11 10.61 8.41
C ASP A 95 -17.90 11.51 8.62
N VAL A 96 -17.88 12.64 7.95
CA VAL A 96 -16.82 13.64 8.04
C VAL A 96 -17.36 14.88 8.73
N SER A 97 -16.62 15.36 9.72
CA SER A 97 -16.88 16.63 10.41
C SER A 97 -15.63 17.49 10.38
N MET A 98 -15.80 18.74 10.03
CA MET A 98 -14.74 19.75 10.13
C MET A 98 -15.17 20.86 11.07
N GLN A 99 -14.31 21.20 12.04
CA GLN A 99 -14.60 22.19 13.08
C GLN A 99 -13.44 23.16 13.24
N ARG A 100 -13.76 24.42 13.40
CA ARG A 100 -12.80 25.48 13.74
C ARG A 100 -13.42 26.45 14.72
N ALA A 101 -12.65 26.93 15.70
CA ALA A 101 -13.09 27.92 16.66
C ALA A 101 -13.57 29.21 15.97
N GLY A 102 -14.77 29.70 16.34
CA GLY A 102 -15.39 30.85 15.73
C GLY A 102 -16.17 30.63 14.44
N TYR A 103 -16.25 29.38 13.97
CA TYR A 103 -16.99 28.98 12.77
C TYR A 103 -17.99 27.86 13.07
N HIS A 104 -19.02 27.76 12.25
CA HIS A 104 -19.96 26.66 12.34
C HIS A 104 -19.29 25.33 11.95
N SER A 105 -19.63 24.25 12.64
CA SER A 105 -19.17 22.92 12.27
C SER A 105 -19.82 22.48 10.95
N TRP A 106 -19.01 21.88 10.10
CA TRP A 106 -19.46 21.29 8.83
C TRP A 106 -19.48 19.78 8.96
N ASN A 107 -20.61 19.17 8.69
CA ASN A 107 -20.81 17.73 8.78
C ASN A 107 -21.39 17.20 7.48
N LYS A 108 -20.83 16.12 6.96
CA LYS A 108 -21.34 15.46 5.75
C LYS A 108 -21.06 13.97 5.78
N ALA A 109 -22.07 13.18 5.44
CA ALA A 109 -21.87 11.78 5.11
C ALA A 109 -21.34 11.67 3.67
N VAL A 110 -20.22 11.00 3.48
CA VAL A 110 -19.58 10.83 2.19
C VAL A 110 -19.40 9.36 1.86
N LYS A 111 -19.48 9.03 0.57
CA LYS A 111 -19.18 7.69 0.08
C LYS A 111 -17.85 7.70 -0.65
N VAL A 112 -16.92 6.89 -0.17
CA VAL A 112 -15.59 6.73 -0.75
C VAL A 112 -15.61 5.52 -1.68
N PHE A 113 -15.20 5.73 -2.93
CA PHE A 113 -15.06 4.66 -3.92
C PHE A 113 -13.60 4.22 -4.01
N PRO A 114 -13.33 2.91 -4.21
CA PRO A 114 -11.97 2.41 -4.34
C PRO A 114 -11.23 3.07 -5.53
N GLY A 115 -9.97 3.44 -5.29
CA GLY A 115 -9.11 4.02 -6.32
C GLY A 115 -9.50 5.41 -6.82
N THR A 116 -10.37 6.13 -6.13
CA THR A 116 -10.81 7.48 -6.50
C THR A 116 -10.26 8.55 -5.56
N ILE A 117 -10.27 9.79 -6.03
CA ILE A 117 -9.95 10.99 -5.23
C ILE A 117 -11.24 11.73 -4.95
N LEU A 118 -11.53 11.95 -3.67
CA LEU A 118 -12.67 12.75 -3.22
C LEU A 118 -12.17 14.07 -2.61
N TRP A 119 -12.71 15.18 -3.09
CA TRP A 119 -12.42 16.52 -2.61
C TRP A 119 -13.57 16.97 -1.69
N LEU A 120 -13.21 17.39 -0.47
CA LEU A 120 -14.15 17.95 0.51
C LEU A 120 -13.72 19.38 0.83
N ASP A 121 -14.56 20.33 0.49
CA ASP A 121 -14.41 21.79 0.66
C ASP A 121 -15.71 22.44 1.14
#